data_383eebe0fb7fe6320ff18edad68e60b7
#
_entry.id   383eebe0fb7fe6320ff18edad68e60b7
#
_cell.length_a   1.000
_cell.length_b   1.000
_cell.length_c   1.000
_cell.angle_alpha   90.00
_cell.angle_beta   90.00
_cell.angle_gamma   90.00
#
_symmetry.space_group_name_H-M   'P 1'
#
loop_
_entity.id
_entity.type
_entity.pdbx_description
1 polymer ?
#
loop_
_entity_poly.entity_id
_entity_poly.type
_entity_poly.pdbx_seq_one_letter_code
_entity_poly.pdbx_strand_id
1 'polypeptide(L)'
;MTKSIAFIGVGNMGCPMAENIMKAGKSLKVFDVSEKMLEFAKNKNLETVSSLDELITVDVETVITMLPEGKHSKEVYLGERGIINKVSKNCLLIDCSTIDIQTSIEIGKKALELGIKMIDAPVSGGVMGAQKATLNIMVGGSKEAFDKAFPLLKIMGKNIFHAGDLGSGNGAKICNNMALGIAMIAASESLMLAKRLNIDIKKVHEIMKNASGNSWPISVYPPLPGLIDGTPSNNNYRPGFSAGMMNKDLKLANDCAKSVNAETPLGKMALEIYDQFCKEGNDTKDFSAISKVIGGSAWDYPID
;
A
#
# COMPACT_ATOMS: atom_id res chain seq x y z
N MET A 1 11.22 11.76 30.29
CA MET A 1 10.27 10.73 29.84
C MET A 1 10.71 10.23 28.48
N THR A 2 10.76 8.93 28.29
CA THR A 2 11.13 8.32 26.99
C THR A 2 9.98 8.63 26.02
N LYS A 3 10.32 9.30 24.91
CA LYS A 3 9.35 9.62 23.86
C LYS A 3 8.87 8.33 23.20
N SER A 4 7.56 8.19 23.04
CA SER A 4 6.90 6.99 22.52
C SER A 4 6.28 7.20 21.14
N ILE A 5 6.12 6.10 20.40
CA ILE A 5 5.44 6.05 19.11
C ILE A 5 4.14 5.27 19.28
N ALA A 6 3.05 5.82 18.77
CA ALA A 6 1.78 5.14 18.66
C ALA A 6 1.59 4.63 17.23
N PHE A 7 1.25 3.36 17.06
CA PHE A 7 0.98 2.78 15.74
C PHE A 7 -0.45 2.22 15.68
N ILE A 8 -1.25 2.67 14.72
CA ILE A 8 -2.65 2.31 14.57
C ILE A 8 -2.85 1.56 13.26
N GLY A 9 -3.42 0.35 13.35
CA GLY A 9 -3.61 -0.52 12.21
C GLY A 9 -2.45 -1.49 12.02
N VAL A 10 -2.48 -2.63 12.73
CA VAL A 10 -1.44 -3.68 12.69
C VAL A 10 -1.87 -4.91 11.89
N GLY A 11 -2.53 -4.67 10.78
CA GLY A 11 -2.82 -5.69 9.77
C GLY A 11 -1.57 -6.19 9.05
N ASN A 12 -1.77 -6.81 7.87
CA ASN A 12 -0.71 -7.45 7.09
C ASN A 12 0.48 -6.53 6.77
N MET A 13 0.25 -5.23 6.59
CA MET A 13 1.29 -4.24 6.32
C MET A 13 1.80 -3.57 7.59
N GLY A 14 0.88 -3.12 8.47
CA GLY A 14 1.25 -2.34 9.64
C GLY A 14 2.03 -3.14 10.68
N CYS A 15 1.69 -4.41 10.89
CA CYS A 15 2.39 -5.25 11.87
C CYS A 15 3.90 -5.38 11.56
N PRO A 16 4.35 -5.77 10.35
CA PRO A 16 5.78 -5.83 10.04
C PRO A 16 6.44 -4.44 10.04
N MET A 17 5.74 -3.35 9.70
CA MET A 17 6.27 -1.99 9.83
C MET A 17 6.53 -1.63 11.29
N ALA A 18 5.58 -1.90 12.19
CA ALA A 18 5.69 -1.71 13.63
C ALA A 18 6.83 -2.58 14.24
N GLU A 19 6.95 -3.82 13.78
CA GLU A 19 8.03 -4.74 14.19
C GLU A 19 9.41 -4.18 13.85
N ASN A 20 9.60 -3.57 12.67
CA ASN A 20 10.86 -2.93 12.31
C ASN A 20 11.19 -1.72 13.21
N ILE A 21 10.19 -0.92 13.58
CA ILE A 21 10.36 0.21 14.51
C ILE A 21 10.79 -0.29 15.89
N MET A 22 10.15 -1.35 16.39
CA MET A 22 10.52 -1.98 17.68
C MET A 22 11.94 -2.54 17.62
N LYS A 23 12.31 -3.26 16.55
CA LYS A 23 13.67 -3.81 16.35
C LYS A 23 14.74 -2.73 16.28
N ALA A 24 14.41 -1.53 15.85
CA ALA A 24 15.29 -0.37 15.89
C ALA A 24 15.41 0.27 17.28
N GLY A 25 14.88 -0.37 18.32
CA GLY A 25 14.99 0.08 19.72
C GLY A 25 14.09 1.26 20.08
N LYS A 26 13.03 1.51 19.31
CA LYS A 26 12.07 2.59 19.62
C LYS A 26 10.99 2.11 20.58
N SER A 27 10.59 2.96 21.53
CA SER A 27 9.43 2.72 22.38
C SER A 27 8.17 2.85 21.51
N LEU A 28 7.38 1.77 21.41
CA LEU A 28 6.25 1.67 20.50
C LEU A 28 5.09 0.95 21.19
N LYS A 29 3.89 1.51 21.09
CA LYS A 29 2.63 0.84 21.43
C LYS A 29 1.75 0.77 20.17
N VAL A 30 0.98 -0.31 20.07
CA VAL A 30 0.15 -0.54 18.89
C VAL A 30 -1.32 -0.76 19.24
N PHE A 31 -2.21 -0.35 18.34
CA PHE A 31 -3.65 -0.56 18.44
C PHE A 31 -4.25 -1.01 17.09
N ASP A 32 -5.22 -1.86 17.17
CA ASP A 32 -6.10 -2.25 16.05
C ASP A 32 -7.51 -2.49 16.58
N VAL A 33 -8.53 -2.25 15.76
CA VAL A 33 -9.93 -2.57 16.12
C VAL A 33 -10.21 -4.06 16.08
N SER A 34 -9.38 -4.85 15.42
CA SER A 34 -9.48 -6.30 15.31
C SER A 34 -8.68 -6.98 16.43
N GLU A 35 -9.37 -7.67 17.33
CA GLU A 35 -8.73 -8.49 18.37
C GLU A 35 -7.76 -9.52 17.78
N LYS A 36 -8.11 -10.11 16.63
CA LYS A 36 -7.25 -11.05 15.91
C LYS A 36 -5.92 -10.40 15.47
N MET A 37 -5.95 -9.14 15.05
CA MET A 37 -4.74 -8.42 14.66
C MET A 37 -3.92 -8.00 15.88
N LEU A 38 -4.56 -7.66 16.99
CA LEU A 38 -3.88 -7.42 18.25
C LEU A 38 -3.19 -8.67 18.78
N GLU A 39 -3.85 -9.83 18.72
CA GLU A 39 -3.23 -11.11 19.09
C GLU A 39 -2.05 -11.44 18.16
N PHE A 40 -2.20 -11.24 16.86
CA PHE A 40 -1.10 -11.40 15.91
C PHE A 40 0.09 -10.48 16.24
N ALA A 41 -0.17 -9.22 16.61
CA ALA A 41 0.86 -8.27 17.01
C ALA A 41 1.55 -8.68 18.33
N LYS A 42 0.78 -9.18 19.33
CA LYS A 42 1.34 -9.75 20.57
C LYS A 42 2.29 -10.91 20.30
N ASN A 43 1.95 -11.81 19.38
CA ASN A 43 2.79 -12.93 18.97
C ASN A 43 4.08 -12.48 18.27
N LYS A 44 4.18 -11.20 17.86
CA LYS A 44 5.38 -10.53 17.35
C LYS A 44 6.10 -9.70 18.41
N ASN A 45 5.74 -9.85 19.69
CA ASN A 45 6.27 -9.12 20.84
C ASN A 45 6.01 -7.60 20.79
N LEU A 46 4.98 -7.14 20.07
CA LEU A 46 4.56 -5.75 20.08
C LEU A 46 3.71 -5.45 21.34
N GLU A 47 3.96 -4.33 21.99
CA GLU A 47 3.14 -3.86 23.11
C GLU A 47 1.79 -3.36 22.58
N THR A 48 0.72 -4.09 22.88
CA THR A 48 -0.63 -3.77 22.42
C THR A 48 -1.43 -3.08 23.51
N VAL A 49 -2.30 -2.17 23.12
CA VAL A 49 -3.28 -1.51 23.99
C VAL A 49 -4.71 -1.79 23.55
N SER A 50 -5.69 -1.58 24.44
CA SER A 50 -7.10 -1.92 24.21
C SER A 50 -7.93 -0.79 23.62
N SER A 51 -7.41 0.44 23.60
CA SER A 51 -8.13 1.62 23.12
C SER A 51 -7.20 2.71 22.59
N LEU A 52 -7.76 3.65 21.80
CA LEU A 52 -7.04 4.85 21.39
C LEU A 52 -6.70 5.76 22.56
N ASP A 53 -7.55 5.79 23.60
CA ASP A 53 -7.30 6.60 24.79
C ASP A 53 -6.11 6.10 25.61
N GLU A 54 -5.93 4.78 25.68
CA GLU A 54 -4.74 4.15 26.27
C GLU A 54 -3.49 4.36 25.41
N LEU A 55 -3.65 4.42 24.08
CA LEU A 55 -2.56 4.61 23.14
C LEU A 55 -2.01 6.04 23.15
N ILE A 56 -2.89 7.04 23.14
CA ILE A 56 -2.51 8.45 23.00
C ILE A 56 -2.31 9.07 24.37
N THR A 57 -1.08 8.98 24.84
CA THR A 57 -0.61 9.56 26.11
C THR A 57 0.21 10.83 25.87
N VAL A 58 0.51 11.58 26.93
CA VAL A 58 1.22 12.88 26.84
C VAL A 58 2.67 12.78 26.31
N ASP A 59 3.26 11.61 26.37
CA ASP A 59 4.62 11.31 25.91
C ASP A 59 4.66 10.82 24.45
N VAL A 60 3.52 10.65 23.77
CA VAL A 60 3.48 10.28 22.35
C VAL A 60 3.98 11.44 21.49
N GLU A 61 5.11 11.21 20.83
CA GLU A 61 5.73 12.19 19.91
C GLU A 61 5.40 11.95 18.44
N THR A 62 4.98 10.73 18.09
CA THR A 62 4.63 10.37 16.71
C THR A 62 3.49 9.36 16.71
N VAL A 63 2.49 9.62 15.89
CA VAL A 63 1.43 8.65 15.56
C VAL A 63 1.59 8.21 14.13
N ILE A 64 1.60 6.90 13.90
CA ILE A 64 1.62 6.29 12.57
C ILE A 64 0.31 5.54 12.38
N THR A 65 -0.32 5.72 11.22
CA THR A 65 -1.52 4.97 10.84
C THR A 65 -1.26 4.16 9.57
N MET A 66 -1.83 2.94 9.51
CA MET A 66 -1.80 2.08 8.33
C MET A 66 -3.17 1.39 8.19
N LEU A 67 -4.10 2.08 7.55
CA LEU A 67 -5.53 1.77 7.53
C LEU A 67 -6.01 1.40 6.13
N PRO A 68 -7.11 0.63 6.00
CA PRO A 68 -7.57 0.13 4.71
C PRO A 68 -8.12 1.21 3.75
N GLU A 69 -8.85 2.20 4.26
CA GLU A 69 -9.60 3.17 3.46
C GLU A 69 -9.65 4.56 4.12
N GLY A 70 -9.93 5.60 3.34
CA GLY A 70 -10.03 6.99 3.80
C GLY A 70 -11.04 7.22 4.93
N LYS A 71 -12.19 6.51 4.89
CA LYS A 71 -13.18 6.59 5.98
C LYS A 71 -12.61 6.17 7.34
N HIS A 72 -11.71 5.17 7.37
CA HIS A 72 -11.07 4.72 8.60
C HIS A 72 -10.02 5.74 9.09
N SER A 73 -9.22 6.31 8.17
CA SER A 73 -8.32 7.41 8.53
C SER A 73 -9.11 8.61 9.07
N LYS A 74 -10.20 8.99 8.40
CA LYS A 74 -11.06 10.07 8.84
C LYS A 74 -11.64 9.82 10.25
N GLU A 75 -12.14 8.61 10.52
CA GLU A 75 -12.67 8.23 11.83
C GLU A 75 -11.58 8.27 12.91
N VAL A 76 -10.40 7.70 12.65
CA VAL A 76 -9.29 7.67 13.60
C VAL A 76 -8.80 9.08 13.93
N TYR A 77 -8.69 9.96 12.94
CA TYR A 77 -8.17 11.31 13.15
C TYR A 77 -9.25 12.29 13.62
N LEU A 78 -10.40 12.33 12.93
CA LEU A 78 -11.43 13.39 13.04
C LEU A 78 -12.73 12.91 13.68
N GLY A 79 -12.93 11.61 13.89
CA GLY A 79 -14.14 11.07 14.52
C GLY A 79 -14.39 11.62 15.92
N GLU A 80 -15.54 11.34 16.50
CA GLU A 80 -15.93 11.81 17.84
C GLU A 80 -14.88 11.44 18.90
N ARG A 81 -14.30 10.23 18.80
CA ARG A 81 -13.19 9.75 19.64
C ARG A 81 -11.83 9.90 18.97
N GLY A 82 -11.74 10.71 17.92
CA GLY A 82 -10.54 10.88 17.12
C GLY A 82 -9.35 11.43 17.91
N ILE A 83 -8.17 11.15 17.38
CA ILE A 83 -6.92 11.45 18.09
C ILE A 83 -6.45 12.89 17.93
N ILE A 84 -6.96 13.64 16.94
CA ILE A 84 -6.41 14.93 16.54
C ILE A 84 -6.47 15.98 17.66
N ASN A 85 -7.50 15.91 18.51
CA ASN A 85 -7.65 16.81 19.67
C ASN A 85 -6.95 16.29 20.93
N LYS A 86 -6.40 15.06 20.90
CA LYS A 86 -5.77 14.41 22.06
C LYS A 86 -4.24 14.45 22.00
N VAL A 87 -3.68 14.51 20.79
CA VAL A 87 -2.23 14.54 20.60
C VAL A 87 -1.65 15.92 20.96
N SER A 88 -0.41 15.94 21.44
CA SER A 88 0.35 17.17 21.67
C SER A 88 0.60 17.91 20.34
N LYS A 89 0.66 19.25 20.38
CA LYS A 89 1.07 20.09 19.23
C LYS A 89 2.47 19.73 18.69
N ASN A 90 3.33 19.16 19.54
CA ASN A 90 4.66 18.70 19.12
C ASN A 90 4.65 17.31 18.49
N CYS A 91 3.51 16.60 18.51
CA CYS A 91 3.35 15.30 17.87
C CYS A 91 3.46 15.42 16.35
N LEU A 92 4.04 14.39 15.73
CA LEU A 92 4.05 14.23 14.29
C LEU A 92 3.04 13.14 13.89
N LEU A 93 2.14 13.47 12.98
CA LEU A 93 1.19 12.51 12.41
C LEU A 93 1.71 11.99 11.08
N ILE A 94 1.76 10.67 10.89
CA ILE A 94 2.22 9.99 9.68
C ILE A 94 1.12 9.02 9.24
N ASP A 95 0.38 9.34 8.17
CA ASP A 95 -0.58 8.41 7.60
C ASP A 95 0.04 7.63 6.45
N CYS A 96 0.35 6.35 6.69
CA CYS A 96 0.89 5.42 5.70
C CYS A 96 -0.20 4.74 4.85
N SER A 97 -1.45 5.08 5.08
CA SER A 97 -2.61 4.52 4.37
C SER A 97 -2.65 4.99 2.93
N THR A 98 -3.12 4.12 2.02
CA THR A 98 -3.44 4.51 0.64
C THR A 98 -4.91 4.89 0.57
N ILE A 99 -5.17 6.20 0.56
CA ILE A 99 -6.50 6.80 0.60
C ILE A 99 -6.66 7.86 -0.48
N ASP A 100 -7.86 8.40 -0.63
CA ASP A 100 -8.11 9.50 -1.54
C ASP A 100 -7.39 10.79 -1.07
N ILE A 101 -6.96 11.60 -2.05
CA ILE A 101 -6.18 12.82 -1.81
C ILE A 101 -6.98 13.82 -0.97
N GLN A 102 -8.29 13.92 -1.21
CA GLN A 102 -9.14 14.89 -0.54
C GLN A 102 -9.23 14.61 0.96
N THR A 103 -9.38 13.34 1.34
CA THR A 103 -9.35 12.92 2.75
C THR A 103 -8.00 13.23 3.42
N SER A 104 -6.87 12.96 2.72
CA SER A 104 -5.54 13.34 3.24
C SER A 104 -5.43 14.84 3.50
N ILE A 105 -5.88 15.65 2.54
CA ILE A 105 -5.85 17.12 2.66
C ILE A 105 -6.78 17.61 3.79
N GLU A 106 -7.97 17.03 3.91
CA GLU A 106 -8.94 17.39 4.97
C GLU A 106 -8.35 17.16 6.36
N ILE A 107 -7.81 15.95 6.60
CA ILE A 107 -7.21 15.60 7.89
C ILE A 107 -6.02 16.52 8.20
N GLY A 108 -5.15 16.73 7.23
CA GLY A 108 -3.95 17.53 7.46
C GLY A 108 -4.21 19.03 7.59
N LYS A 109 -5.23 19.57 6.92
CA LYS A 109 -5.68 20.95 7.18
C LYS A 109 -6.14 21.09 8.62
N LYS A 110 -6.90 20.11 9.12
CA LYS A 110 -7.35 20.13 10.52
C LYS A 110 -6.17 20.01 11.49
N ALA A 111 -5.19 19.17 11.20
CA ALA A 111 -3.95 19.10 11.98
C ALA A 111 -3.21 20.45 12.00
N LEU A 112 -3.06 21.08 10.84
CA LEU A 112 -2.38 22.37 10.70
C LEU A 112 -3.10 23.49 11.48
N GLU A 113 -4.45 23.54 11.45
CA GLU A 113 -5.25 24.50 12.26
C GLU A 113 -4.95 24.37 13.75
N LEU A 114 -4.64 23.17 14.22
CA LEU A 114 -4.28 22.88 15.61
C LEU A 114 -2.78 23.04 15.90
N GLY A 115 -1.98 23.41 14.90
CA GLY A 115 -0.52 23.53 14.99
C GLY A 115 0.21 22.20 15.05
N ILE A 116 -0.41 21.10 14.56
CA ILE A 116 0.16 19.76 14.55
C ILE A 116 0.73 19.48 13.15
N LYS A 117 1.97 18.95 13.10
CA LYS A 117 2.58 18.54 11.82
C LYS A 117 2.03 17.19 11.37
N MET A 118 1.70 17.09 10.09
CA MET A 118 1.23 15.86 9.48
C MET A 118 1.86 15.65 8.10
N ILE A 119 2.06 14.38 7.76
CA ILE A 119 2.42 13.90 6.42
C ILE A 119 1.52 12.74 6.02
N ASP A 120 1.21 12.62 4.74
CA ASP A 120 0.76 11.40 4.11
C ASP A 120 1.98 10.66 3.54
N ALA A 121 2.08 9.38 3.82
CA ALA A 121 3.27 8.59 3.54
C ALA A 121 2.94 7.17 3.03
N PRO A 122 2.06 7.02 2.02
CA PRO A 122 1.72 5.71 1.50
C PRO A 122 2.94 4.95 1.01
N VAL A 123 2.84 3.61 1.11
CA VAL A 123 3.96 2.70 0.91
C VAL A 123 3.76 1.80 -0.30
N SER A 124 4.86 1.35 -0.89
CA SER A 124 4.90 0.39 -1.99
C SER A 124 6.00 -0.65 -1.75
N GLY A 125 5.71 -1.93 -2.08
CA GLY A 125 6.64 -3.06 -1.87
C GLY A 125 5.97 -4.29 -1.27
N GLY A 126 4.66 -4.18 -0.95
CA GLY A 126 3.86 -5.28 -0.40
C GLY A 126 4.36 -5.75 0.96
N VAL A 127 3.78 -6.85 1.44
CA VAL A 127 4.12 -7.45 2.76
C VAL A 127 5.61 -7.82 2.85
N MET A 128 6.18 -8.33 1.76
CA MET A 128 7.62 -8.68 1.72
C MET A 128 8.51 -7.44 1.90
N GLY A 129 8.17 -6.31 1.28
CA GLY A 129 8.89 -5.04 1.46
C GLY A 129 8.76 -4.51 2.88
N ALA A 130 7.58 -4.64 3.49
CA ALA A 130 7.35 -4.27 4.87
C ALA A 130 8.20 -5.12 5.84
N GLN A 131 8.21 -6.45 5.66
CA GLN A 131 9.02 -7.37 6.48
C GLN A 131 10.53 -7.11 6.39
N LYS A 132 11.01 -6.77 5.19
CA LYS A 132 12.44 -6.52 4.93
C LYS A 132 12.88 -5.08 5.16
N ALA A 133 11.98 -4.19 5.60
CA ALA A 133 12.25 -2.74 5.72
C ALA A 133 12.73 -2.11 4.38
N THR A 134 12.22 -2.58 3.26
CA THR A 134 12.64 -2.13 1.92
C THR A 134 11.52 -1.40 1.17
N LEU A 135 10.52 -0.90 1.88
CA LEU A 135 9.42 -0.15 1.28
C LEU A 135 9.91 1.08 0.51
N ASN A 136 9.23 1.40 -0.57
CA ASN A 136 9.26 2.72 -1.17
C ASN A 136 8.16 3.54 -0.50
N ILE A 137 8.49 4.70 0.06
CA ILE A 137 7.57 5.57 0.79
C ILE A 137 7.46 6.89 0.04
N MET A 138 6.25 7.26 -0.34
CA MET A 138 5.94 8.48 -1.09
C MET A 138 5.34 9.48 -0.12
N VAL A 139 6.04 10.58 0.17
CA VAL A 139 5.68 11.48 1.25
C VAL A 139 5.13 12.79 0.72
N GLY A 140 3.92 13.15 1.15
CA GLY A 140 3.34 14.48 0.99
C GLY A 140 3.33 15.23 2.32
N GLY A 141 3.65 16.52 2.29
CA GLY A 141 3.64 17.39 3.47
C GLY A 141 4.76 18.42 3.42
N SER A 142 4.78 19.32 4.40
CA SER A 142 5.82 20.36 4.45
C SER A 142 7.22 19.74 4.58
N LYS A 143 8.22 20.43 4.03
CA LYS A 143 9.63 20.00 4.13
C LYS A 143 10.06 19.78 5.59
N GLU A 144 9.60 20.62 6.51
CA GLU A 144 9.90 20.49 7.93
C GLU A 144 9.31 19.18 8.52
N ALA A 145 8.04 18.87 8.18
CA ALA A 145 7.40 17.64 8.64
C ALA A 145 8.07 16.41 8.02
N PHE A 146 8.44 16.47 6.75
CA PHE A 146 9.19 15.43 6.05
C PHE A 146 10.53 15.17 6.74
N ASP A 147 11.35 16.21 7.01
CA ASP A 147 12.66 16.07 7.63
C ASP A 147 12.55 15.48 9.05
N LYS A 148 11.51 15.86 9.80
CA LYS A 148 11.22 15.28 11.12
C LYS A 148 10.83 13.79 11.04
N ALA A 149 10.09 13.39 10.00
CA ALA A 149 9.66 12.01 9.78
C ALA A 149 10.79 11.11 9.24
N PHE A 150 11.69 11.67 8.45
CA PHE A 150 12.67 10.93 7.63
C PHE A 150 13.46 9.86 8.40
N PRO A 151 14.01 10.11 9.61
CA PRO A 151 14.73 9.09 10.35
C PRO A 151 13.86 7.87 10.70
N LEU A 152 12.58 8.09 10.99
CA LEU A 152 11.64 7.02 11.33
C LEU A 152 11.21 6.26 10.07
N LEU A 153 10.95 6.96 8.96
CA LEU A 153 10.59 6.35 7.69
C LEU A 153 11.72 5.44 7.17
N LYS A 154 12.99 5.81 7.38
CA LYS A 154 14.17 5.01 7.02
C LYS A 154 14.26 3.67 7.76
N ILE A 155 13.59 3.52 8.89
CA ILE A 155 13.50 2.25 9.62
C ILE A 155 12.57 1.27 8.89
N MET A 156 11.57 1.78 8.15
CA MET A 156 10.55 0.97 7.47
C MET A 156 10.80 0.84 5.97
N GLY A 157 11.56 1.75 5.38
CA GLY A 157 11.73 1.85 3.94
C GLY A 157 13.15 2.12 3.47
N LYS A 158 13.44 1.65 2.25
CA LYS A 158 14.72 1.87 1.58
C LYS A 158 14.76 3.21 0.85
N ASN A 159 13.72 3.52 0.10
CA ASN A 159 13.60 4.72 -0.71
C ASN A 159 12.48 5.60 -0.17
N ILE A 160 12.79 6.83 0.18
CA ILE A 160 11.86 7.80 0.75
C ILE A 160 11.83 9.01 -0.18
N PHE A 161 10.68 9.28 -0.78
CA PHE A 161 10.51 10.35 -1.77
C PHE A 161 9.60 11.44 -1.21
N HIS A 162 10.09 12.68 -1.18
CA HIS A 162 9.24 13.84 -0.90
C HIS A 162 8.56 14.27 -2.20
N ALA A 163 7.27 13.98 -2.32
CA ALA A 163 6.50 14.19 -3.55
C ALA A 163 5.92 15.61 -3.68
N GLY A 164 5.92 16.38 -2.60
CA GLY A 164 5.36 17.73 -2.56
C GLY A 164 4.54 17.98 -1.29
N ASP A 165 3.58 18.88 -1.37
CA ASP A 165 2.69 19.24 -0.27
C ASP A 165 1.78 18.08 0.15
N LEU A 166 1.04 18.25 1.23
CA LEU A 166 0.13 17.26 1.78
C LEU A 166 -0.87 16.76 0.72
N GLY A 167 -1.05 15.43 0.66
CA GLY A 167 -1.82 14.74 -0.36
C GLY A 167 -0.99 14.31 -1.58
N SER A 168 0.22 14.89 -1.78
CA SER A 168 1.09 14.51 -2.91
C SER A 168 1.64 13.09 -2.79
N GLY A 169 1.83 12.58 -1.59
CA GLY A 169 2.22 11.19 -1.35
C GLY A 169 1.15 10.22 -1.87
N ASN A 170 -0.11 10.41 -1.46
CA ASN A 170 -1.25 9.64 -1.97
C ASN A 170 -1.46 9.85 -3.47
N GLY A 171 -1.28 11.07 -3.98
CA GLY A 171 -1.31 11.35 -5.42
C GLY A 171 -0.27 10.54 -6.20
N ALA A 172 0.98 10.55 -5.75
CA ALA A 172 2.06 9.75 -6.35
C ALA A 172 1.77 8.25 -6.28
N LYS A 173 1.25 7.77 -5.15
CA LYS A 173 0.84 6.37 -4.96
C LYS A 173 -0.27 5.96 -5.91
N ILE A 174 -1.29 6.78 -6.08
CA ILE A 174 -2.43 6.57 -7.00
C ILE A 174 -1.92 6.43 -8.44
N CYS A 175 -1.07 7.37 -8.90
CA CYS A 175 -0.47 7.31 -10.23
C CYS A 175 0.37 6.05 -10.42
N ASN A 176 1.19 5.69 -9.43
CA ASN A 176 2.01 4.47 -9.47
C ASN A 176 1.15 3.20 -9.59
N ASN A 177 0.07 3.11 -8.80
CA ASN A 177 -0.74 1.89 -8.78
C ASN A 177 -1.67 1.79 -10.00
N MET A 178 -2.10 2.90 -10.59
CA MET A 178 -2.75 2.89 -11.90
C MET A 178 -1.81 2.31 -12.96
N ALA A 179 -0.58 2.79 -13.05
CA ALA A 179 0.42 2.27 -13.98
C ALA A 179 0.72 0.79 -13.72
N LEU A 180 0.79 0.36 -12.45
CA LEU A 180 1.01 -1.04 -12.06
C LEU A 180 -0.14 -1.95 -12.52
N GLY A 181 -1.39 -1.55 -12.33
CA GLY A 181 -2.57 -2.32 -12.77
C GLY A 181 -2.60 -2.48 -14.28
N ILE A 182 -2.36 -1.40 -15.04
CA ILE A 182 -2.27 -1.42 -16.51
C ILE A 182 -1.12 -2.35 -16.96
N ALA A 183 0.05 -2.22 -16.35
CA ALA A 183 1.22 -3.02 -16.71
C ALA A 183 1.03 -4.52 -16.42
N MET A 184 0.30 -4.89 -15.37
CA MET A 184 -0.02 -6.29 -15.06
C MET A 184 -0.95 -6.89 -16.12
N ILE A 185 -1.95 -6.15 -16.57
CA ILE A 185 -2.84 -6.56 -17.66
C ILE A 185 -2.03 -6.71 -18.95
N ALA A 186 -1.23 -5.71 -19.30
CA ALA A 186 -0.40 -5.74 -20.51
C ALA A 186 0.58 -6.91 -20.53
N ALA A 187 1.22 -7.21 -19.40
CA ALA A 187 2.09 -8.38 -19.24
C ALA A 187 1.31 -9.69 -19.47
N SER A 188 0.11 -9.79 -18.91
CA SER A 188 -0.76 -10.97 -19.06
C SER A 188 -1.20 -11.16 -20.50
N GLU A 189 -1.64 -10.12 -21.18
CA GLU A 189 -2.06 -10.17 -22.59
C GLU A 189 -0.90 -10.54 -23.52
N SER A 190 0.28 -9.96 -23.30
CA SER A 190 1.45 -10.21 -24.12
C SER A 190 1.91 -11.66 -24.03
N LEU A 191 1.97 -12.22 -22.80
CA LEU A 191 2.36 -13.62 -22.59
C LEU A 191 1.29 -14.58 -23.10
N MET A 192 0.01 -14.19 -23.04
CA MET A 192 -1.07 -14.96 -23.62
C MET A 192 -0.98 -14.99 -25.16
N LEU A 193 -0.72 -13.84 -25.79
CA LEU A 193 -0.54 -13.77 -27.23
C LEU A 193 0.62 -14.68 -27.68
N ALA A 194 1.75 -14.64 -26.96
CA ALA A 194 2.89 -15.52 -27.24
C ALA A 194 2.48 -17.00 -27.22
N LYS A 195 1.69 -17.39 -26.23
CA LYS A 195 1.17 -18.75 -26.14
C LYS A 195 0.28 -19.12 -27.32
N ARG A 196 -0.63 -18.25 -27.72
CA ARG A 196 -1.51 -18.49 -28.89
C ARG A 196 -0.74 -18.59 -30.21
N LEU A 197 0.41 -17.93 -30.28
CA LEU A 197 1.34 -18.02 -31.42
C LEU A 197 2.26 -19.26 -31.34
N ASN A 198 2.09 -20.13 -30.33
CA ASN A 198 2.96 -21.29 -30.08
C ASN A 198 4.45 -20.91 -29.87
N ILE A 199 4.70 -19.71 -29.30
CA ILE A 199 6.05 -19.29 -28.95
C ILE A 199 6.29 -19.64 -27.47
N ASP A 200 7.51 -20.13 -27.17
CA ASP A 200 7.93 -20.44 -25.80
C ASP A 200 7.82 -19.20 -24.90
N ILE A 201 6.94 -19.29 -23.90
CA ILE A 201 6.65 -18.19 -22.98
C ILE A 201 7.89 -17.75 -22.20
N LYS A 202 8.79 -18.68 -21.82
CA LYS A 202 10.03 -18.35 -21.10
C LYS A 202 10.96 -17.50 -21.97
N LYS A 203 11.04 -17.83 -23.26
CA LYS A 203 11.84 -17.05 -24.23
C LYS A 203 11.23 -15.66 -24.44
N VAL A 204 9.91 -15.56 -24.59
CA VAL A 204 9.25 -14.25 -24.74
C VAL A 204 9.40 -13.41 -23.48
N HIS A 205 9.24 -14.00 -22.29
CA HIS A 205 9.47 -13.33 -21.03
C HIS A 205 10.90 -12.78 -20.92
N GLU A 206 11.90 -13.58 -21.28
CA GLU A 206 13.30 -13.14 -21.26
C GLU A 206 13.57 -12.02 -22.27
N ILE A 207 12.97 -12.09 -23.46
CA ILE A 207 13.02 -11.00 -24.45
C ILE A 207 12.39 -9.73 -23.87
N MET A 208 11.16 -9.81 -23.34
CA MET A 208 10.46 -8.65 -22.79
C MET A 208 11.24 -8.01 -21.64
N LYS A 209 11.84 -8.82 -20.77
CA LYS A 209 12.66 -8.36 -19.65
C LYS A 209 13.85 -7.50 -20.08
N ASN A 210 14.43 -7.78 -21.25
CA ASN A 210 15.61 -7.12 -21.78
C ASN A 210 15.31 -6.12 -22.92
N ALA A 211 14.06 -5.96 -23.31
CA ALA A 211 13.64 -5.11 -24.42
C ALA A 211 12.68 -3.99 -23.94
N SER A 212 12.18 -3.19 -24.87
CA SER A 212 11.31 -2.04 -24.60
C SER A 212 9.95 -2.38 -23.97
N GLY A 213 9.51 -3.63 -24.01
CA GLY A 213 8.29 -4.11 -23.36
C GLY A 213 8.45 -4.40 -21.86
N ASN A 214 9.59 -4.07 -21.26
CA ASN A 214 9.82 -4.33 -19.84
C ASN A 214 8.93 -3.49 -18.93
N SER A 215 8.58 -4.10 -17.81
CA SER A 215 7.82 -3.47 -16.70
C SER A 215 8.12 -4.19 -15.40
N TRP A 216 7.70 -3.63 -14.25
CA TRP A 216 7.85 -4.31 -12.96
C TRP A 216 7.15 -5.69 -12.92
N PRO A 217 5.91 -5.86 -13.45
CA PRO A 217 5.31 -7.19 -13.61
C PRO A 217 6.17 -8.18 -14.42
N ILE A 218 6.85 -7.72 -15.44
CA ILE A 218 7.74 -8.61 -16.23
C ILE A 218 9.04 -8.92 -15.48
N SER A 219 9.69 -7.91 -14.89
CA SER A 219 11.04 -8.09 -14.32
C SER A 219 11.06 -8.72 -12.94
N VAL A 220 10.00 -8.54 -12.14
CA VAL A 220 10.01 -8.84 -10.70
C VAL A 220 8.83 -9.71 -10.27
N TYR A 221 7.68 -9.56 -10.93
CA TYR A 221 6.42 -10.10 -10.43
C TYR A 221 5.53 -10.66 -11.55
N PRO A 222 6.05 -11.60 -12.36
CA PRO A 222 5.32 -12.06 -13.54
C PRO A 222 3.99 -12.75 -13.17
N PRO A 223 2.96 -12.52 -14.02
CA PRO A 223 1.62 -13.06 -13.77
C PRO A 223 1.53 -14.57 -13.97
N LEU A 224 2.53 -15.20 -14.59
CA LEU A 224 2.53 -16.63 -14.87
C LEU A 224 3.56 -17.37 -14.02
N PRO A 225 3.25 -18.60 -13.61
CA PRO A 225 4.17 -19.44 -12.86
C PRO A 225 5.37 -19.89 -13.73
N GLY A 226 6.45 -20.28 -13.07
CA GLY A 226 7.64 -20.83 -13.70
C GLY A 226 8.54 -19.81 -14.42
N LEU A 227 8.28 -18.51 -14.28
CA LEU A 227 9.07 -17.44 -14.89
C LEU A 227 10.09 -16.82 -13.91
N ILE A 228 9.67 -16.54 -12.67
CA ILE A 228 10.53 -16.05 -11.59
C ILE A 228 10.12 -16.75 -10.30
N ASP A 229 11.07 -17.36 -9.60
CA ASP A 229 10.81 -18.07 -8.35
C ASP A 229 10.31 -17.14 -7.24
N GLY A 230 9.49 -17.70 -6.34
CA GLY A 230 8.99 -16.98 -5.16
C GLY A 230 7.89 -15.95 -5.43
N THR A 231 7.42 -15.82 -6.67
CA THR A 231 6.27 -14.96 -6.99
C THR A 231 4.95 -15.63 -6.61
N PRO A 232 3.87 -14.86 -6.35
CA PRO A 232 2.56 -15.42 -6.03
C PRO A 232 2.00 -16.34 -7.11
N SER A 233 2.33 -16.11 -8.37
CA SER A 233 1.93 -16.99 -9.47
C SER A 233 2.44 -18.44 -9.29
N ASN A 234 3.59 -18.64 -8.64
CA ASN A 234 4.10 -19.97 -8.28
C ASN A 234 3.47 -20.57 -7.01
N ASN A 235 2.65 -19.81 -6.28
CA ASN A 235 2.04 -20.22 -5.02
C ASN A 235 0.51 -20.04 -5.05
N ASN A 236 -0.12 -20.59 -6.07
CA ASN A 236 -1.57 -20.51 -6.28
C ASN A 236 -2.16 -19.10 -6.12
N TYR A 237 -1.38 -18.08 -6.45
CA TYR A 237 -1.74 -16.66 -6.31
C TYR A 237 -2.13 -16.28 -4.88
N ARG A 238 -1.46 -16.87 -3.88
CA ARG A 238 -1.56 -16.40 -2.50
C ARG A 238 -1.08 -14.95 -2.44
N PRO A 239 -1.90 -14.02 -1.93
CA PRO A 239 -1.67 -12.61 -2.16
C PRO A 239 -0.46 -12.05 -1.43
N GLY A 240 0.45 -11.43 -2.18
CA GLY A 240 1.36 -10.40 -1.68
C GLY A 240 0.69 -9.01 -1.74
N PHE A 241 -0.16 -8.81 -2.74
CA PHE A 241 -1.06 -7.66 -2.91
C PHE A 241 -2.35 -8.16 -3.57
N SER A 242 -3.49 -8.06 -2.88
CA SER A 242 -4.72 -8.68 -3.35
C SER A 242 -5.36 -7.91 -4.52
N ALA A 243 -6.14 -8.63 -5.33
CA ALA A 243 -6.92 -8.05 -6.42
C ALA A 243 -7.94 -7.02 -5.91
N GLY A 244 -8.55 -7.26 -4.74
CA GLY A 244 -9.43 -6.28 -4.10
C GLY A 244 -8.71 -4.97 -3.75
N MET A 245 -7.47 -5.04 -3.29
CA MET A 245 -6.65 -3.84 -3.03
C MET A 245 -6.24 -3.14 -4.32
N MET A 246 -5.90 -3.88 -5.39
CA MET A 246 -5.63 -3.28 -6.70
C MET A 246 -6.89 -2.60 -7.25
N ASN A 247 -8.05 -3.25 -7.16
CA ASN A 247 -9.33 -2.68 -7.58
C ASN A 247 -9.65 -1.38 -6.83
N LYS A 248 -9.45 -1.36 -5.51
CA LYS A 248 -9.59 -0.15 -4.69
C LYS A 248 -8.65 0.97 -5.19
N ASP A 249 -7.40 0.67 -5.44
CA ASP A 249 -6.41 1.67 -5.85
C ASP A 249 -6.69 2.20 -7.28
N LEU A 250 -7.16 1.35 -8.19
CA LEU A 250 -7.63 1.77 -9.52
C LEU A 250 -8.89 2.64 -9.44
N LYS A 251 -9.78 2.35 -8.50
CA LYS A 251 -10.96 3.19 -8.24
C LYS A 251 -10.55 4.57 -7.74
N LEU A 252 -9.62 4.64 -6.78
CA LEU A 252 -9.04 5.91 -6.33
C LEU A 252 -8.42 6.69 -7.49
N ALA A 253 -7.70 6.02 -8.39
CA ALA A 253 -7.10 6.65 -9.56
C ALA A 253 -8.15 7.20 -10.53
N ASN A 254 -9.20 6.45 -10.82
CA ASN A 254 -10.29 6.88 -11.69
C ASN A 254 -11.08 8.05 -11.10
N ASP A 255 -11.35 8.04 -9.80
CA ASP A 255 -12.07 9.12 -9.13
C ASP A 255 -11.20 10.39 -9.02
N CYS A 256 -9.89 10.23 -8.78
CA CYS A 256 -8.93 11.32 -8.84
C CYS A 256 -8.87 11.93 -10.25
N ALA A 257 -8.75 11.11 -11.30
CA ALA A 257 -8.72 11.58 -12.68
C ALA A 257 -9.96 12.41 -13.04
N LYS A 258 -11.15 11.95 -12.64
CA LYS A 258 -12.40 12.71 -12.83
C LYS A 258 -12.39 14.05 -12.11
N SER A 259 -11.88 14.09 -10.88
CA SER A 259 -11.86 15.33 -10.07
C SER A 259 -10.99 16.44 -10.65
N VAL A 260 -10.01 16.07 -11.48
CA VAL A 260 -9.08 17.01 -12.14
C VAL A 260 -9.27 17.07 -13.66
N ASN A 261 -10.35 16.47 -14.19
CA ASN A 261 -10.66 16.39 -15.62
C ASN A 261 -9.52 15.78 -16.47
N ALA A 262 -8.81 14.78 -15.94
CA ALA A 262 -7.80 14.04 -16.67
C ALA A 262 -8.42 12.79 -17.33
N GLU A 263 -8.13 12.60 -18.63
CA GLU A 263 -8.53 11.40 -19.34
C GLU A 263 -7.51 10.28 -19.16
N THR A 264 -7.94 9.18 -18.57
CA THR A 264 -7.11 7.99 -18.32
C THR A 264 -7.78 6.71 -18.86
N PRO A 265 -7.94 6.57 -20.20
CA PRO A 265 -8.73 5.48 -20.80
C PRO A 265 -8.20 4.10 -20.42
N LEU A 266 -6.88 3.87 -20.38
CA LEU A 266 -6.30 2.59 -19.96
C LEU A 266 -6.52 2.33 -18.46
N GLY A 267 -6.42 3.37 -17.61
CA GLY A 267 -6.73 3.26 -16.19
C GLY A 267 -8.18 2.86 -15.92
N LYS A 268 -9.11 3.46 -16.69
CA LYS A 268 -10.53 3.11 -16.64
C LYS A 268 -10.78 1.66 -17.06
N MET A 269 -10.19 1.22 -18.17
CA MET A 269 -10.30 -0.16 -18.64
C MET A 269 -9.70 -1.15 -17.63
N ALA A 270 -8.55 -0.83 -17.05
CA ALA A 270 -7.94 -1.66 -16.00
C ALA A 270 -8.86 -1.78 -14.78
N LEU A 271 -9.51 -0.69 -14.35
CA LEU A 271 -10.51 -0.73 -13.28
C LEU A 271 -11.68 -1.66 -13.63
N GLU A 272 -12.24 -1.55 -14.83
CA GLU A 272 -13.36 -2.40 -15.26
C GLU A 272 -12.99 -3.89 -15.23
N ILE A 273 -11.79 -4.25 -15.69
CA ILE A 273 -11.29 -5.63 -15.70
C ILE A 273 -11.10 -6.15 -14.26
N TYR A 274 -10.45 -5.38 -13.38
CA TYR A 274 -10.26 -5.79 -11.99
C TYR A 274 -11.56 -5.81 -11.18
N ASP A 275 -12.50 -4.90 -11.45
CA ASP A 275 -13.80 -4.88 -10.78
C ASP A 275 -14.62 -6.15 -11.13
N GLN A 276 -14.63 -6.53 -12.42
CA GLN A 276 -15.25 -7.78 -12.85
C GLN A 276 -14.57 -8.99 -12.20
N PHE A 277 -13.25 -9.05 -12.18
CA PHE A 277 -12.48 -10.12 -11.55
C PHE A 277 -12.81 -10.29 -10.06
N CYS A 278 -12.94 -9.17 -9.34
CA CYS A 278 -13.33 -9.18 -7.93
C CYS A 278 -14.78 -9.63 -7.72
N LYS A 279 -15.73 -9.19 -8.59
CA LYS A 279 -17.14 -9.62 -8.54
C LYS A 279 -17.31 -11.13 -8.75
N GLU A 280 -16.39 -11.76 -9.45
CA GLU A 280 -16.33 -13.21 -9.64
C GLU A 280 -15.74 -13.97 -8.43
N GLY A 281 -15.52 -13.30 -7.29
CA GLY A 281 -15.04 -13.91 -6.05
C GLY A 281 -13.51 -14.08 -5.95
N ASN A 282 -12.75 -13.30 -6.74
CA ASN A 282 -11.30 -13.39 -6.77
C ASN A 282 -10.58 -12.24 -6.02
N ASP A 283 -11.32 -11.44 -5.27
CA ASP A 283 -10.84 -10.27 -4.54
C ASP A 283 -9.72 -10.58 -3.54
N THR A 284 -9.71 -11.78 -2.96
CA THR A 284 -8.71 -12.27 -2.02
C THR A 284 -7.48 -12.89 -2.67
N LYS A 285 -7.49 -13.16 -3.98
CA LYS A 285 -6.32 -13.63 -4.72
C LYS A 285 -5.33 -12.51 -4.96
N ASP A 286 -4.09 -12.89 -5.26
CA ASP A 286 -3.09 -11.91 -5.71
C ASP A 286 -3.54 -11.19 -6.99
N PHE A 287 -3.21 -9.91 -7.13
CA PHE A 287 -3.63 -9.10 -8.28
C PHE A 287 -3.07 -9.63 -9.61
N SER A 288 -1.95 -10.39 -9.58
CA SER A 288 -1.39 -11.05 -10.75
C SER A 288 -2.26 -12.21 -11.28
N ALA A 289 -3.22 -12.70 -10.46
CA ALA A 289 -4.18 -13.72 -10.89
C ALA A 289 -5.16 -13.23 -11.95
N ILE A 290 -5.17 -11.93 -12.26
CA ILE A 290 -5.92 -11.34 -13.39
C ILE A 290 -5.56 -12.03 -14.72
N SER A 291 -4.35 -12.57 -14.84
CA SER A 291 -3.92 -13.35 -15.98
C SER A 291 -4.87 -14.51 -16.30
N LYS A 292 -5.54 -15.10 -15.31
CA LYS A 292 -6.47 -16.22 -15.50
C LYS A 292 -7.74 -15.83 -16.27
N VAL A 293 -8.18 -14.58 -16.13
CA VAL A 293 -9.34 -14.05 -16.86
C VAL A 293 -8.93 -13.64 -18.28
N ILE A 294 -7.81 -12.93 -18.40
CA ILE A 294 -7.27 -12.48 -19.70
C ILE A 294 -6.89 -13.67 -20.57
N GLY A 295 -6.40 -14.76 -19.96
CA GLY A 295 -6.03 -15.99 -20.66
C GLY A 295 -7.20 -16.84 -21.13
N GLY A 296 -8.35 -16.74 -20.46
CA GLY A 296 -9.49 -17.63 -20.66
C GLY A 296 -9.05 -19.11 -20.53
N SER A 297 -9.69 -20.01 -21.29
CA SER A 297 -9.34 -21.43 -21.33
C SER A 297 -7.92 -21.74 -21.81
N ALA A 298 -7.18 -20.72 -22.29
CA ALA A 298 -5.78 -20.90 -22.66
C ALA A 298 -4.86 -21.11 -21.43
N TRP A 299 -5.32 -20.81 -20.21
CA TRP A 299 -4.59 -20.97 -18.96
C TRP A 299 -4.92 -22.28 -18.20
N ASP A 300 -5.77 -23.14 -18.75
CA ASP A 300 -5.96 -24.50 -18.27
C ASP A 300 -4.68 -25.32 -18.55
N TYR A 301 -3.59 -24.93 -17.89
CA TYR A 301 -2.36 -25.69 -17.86
C TYR A 301 -2.20 -26.37 -16.51
N PRO A 302 -1.96 -27.70 -16.51
CA PRO A 302 -1.20 -28.27 -15.42
C PRO A 302 0.18 -27.58 -15.44
N ILE A 303 0.56 -27.04 -14.33
CA ILE A 303 1.94 -26.59 -14.08
C ILE A 303 2.66 -27.87 -13.72
N ASP A 304 3.30 -28.50 -14.72
CA ASP A 304 4.28 -29.54 -14.50
C ASP A 304 5.60 -28.93 -13.99
#